data_65dcf02e02a73272fbd4f2b9ac6e590f
#
_entry.id   65dcf02e02a73272fbd4f2b9ac6e590f
#
_cell.length_a   1.000
_cell.length_b   1.000
_cell.length_c   1.000
_cell.angle_alpha   90.00
_cell.angle_beta   90.00
_cell.angle_gamma   90.00
#
_symmetry.space_group_name_H-M   'P 1'
#
loop_
_entity.id
_entity.type
_entity.pdbx_description
1 polymer ?
#
loop_
_entity_poly.entity_id
_entity_poly.type
_entity_poly.pdbx_seq_one_letter_code
_entity_poly.pdbx_strand_id
1 'polypeptide(L)'
;MSEKMRRIVEAAGGIVWRWKAGSDIANDPAIASSKSAQEQLDSIEVCIVHRPKYDDWSWPKGKLEQNETHRHAAVREIGEETGSPVKLGPYLCEVEYPLSEEGKKTRHSHDCTADTKHTLYWMAQPISADDAEHLLDAFGPVHRADVGEINDIVWVSVREARKILSHSTDKDTLAVFVDRVQEGGATAQNLLIVRHAK
;
A
#
# COMPACT_ATOMS: atom_id res chain seq x y z
N MET A 1 2.37 -37.70 -16.39
CA MET A 1 2.50 -36.87 -15.16
C MET A 1 2.04 -35.47 -15.56
N SER A 2 0.92 -34.99 -15.02
CA SER A 2 0.42 -33.63 -15.34
C SER A 2 1.34 -32.63 -14.63
N GLU A 3 1.99 -31.78 -15.39
CA GLU A 3 2.80 -30.68 -14.86
C GLU A 3 1.83 -29.72 -14.13
N LYS A 4 1.98 -29.58 -12.82
CA LYS A 4 1.15 -28.68 -12.01
C LYS A 4 1.51 -27.26 -12.45
N MET A 5 0.62 -26.59 -13.15
CA MET A 5 0.79 -25.20 -13.60
C MET A 5 0.92 -24.30 -12.36
N ARG A 6 1.99 -23.52 -12.29
CA ARG A 6 2.24 -22.50 -11.27
C ARG A 6 1.09 -21.50 -11.29
N ARG A 7 0.42 -21.30 -10.15
CA ARG A 7 -0.64 -20.31 -10.00
C ARG A 7 -0.04 -18.98 -9.54
N ILE A 8 -0.38 -17.91 -10.25
CA ILE A 8 -0.07 -16.54 -9.81
C ILE A 8 -1.29 -16.00 -9.06
N VAL A 9 -1.07 -15.52 -7.84
CA VAL A 9 -2.09 -14.83 -7.03
C VAL A 9 -1.80 -13.35 -7.12
N GLU A 10 -2.62 -12.65 -7.90
CA GLU A 10 -2.52 -11.21 -8.05
C GLU A 10 -3.02 -10.49 -6.80
N ALA A 11 -2.32 -9.42 -6.40
CA ALA A 11 -2.62 -8.61 -5.25
C ALA A 11 -2.26 -7.14 -5.50
N ALA A 12 -2.82 -6.26 -4.70
CA ALA A 12 -2.51 -4.84 -4.76
C ALA A 12 -2.61 -4.19 -3.38
N GLY A 13 -1.88 -3.11 -3.19
CA GLY A 13 -1.87 -2.36 -1.96
C GLY A 13 -1.08 -1.07 -2.06
N GLY A 14 -0.67 -0.50 -0.94
CA GLY A 14 0.08 0.74 -0.98
C GLY A 14 0.73 1.13 0.33
N ILE A 15 1.65 2.07 0.24
CA ILE A 15 2.14 2.81 1.40
C ILE A 15 1.21 4.00 1.60
N VAL A 16 0.37 3.89 2.62
CA VAL A 16 -0.52 4.98 3.03
C VAL A 16 0.29 5.97 3.84
N TRP A 17 0.30 7.22 3.42
CA TRP A 17 1.11 8.26 4.04
C TRP A 17 0.33 9.57 4.23
N ARG A 18 0.76 10.35 5.19
CA ARG A 18 0.24 11.70 5.46
C ARG A 18 1.33 12.62 5.96
N TRP A 19 1.08 13.91 5.89
CA TRP A 19 1.91 14.87 6.62
C TRP A 19 1.67 14.73 8.12
N LYS A 20 2.73 14.70 8.89
CA LYS A 20 2.68 14.59 10.35
C LYS A 20 1.90 15.77 10.93
N ALA A 21 0.91 15.46 11.77
CA ALA A 21 0.10 16.48 12.43
C ALA A 21 0.97 17.49 13.20
N GLY A 22 0.67 18.78 13.01
CA GLY A 22 1.42 19.89 13.64
C GLY A 22 2.72 20.25 12.92
N SER A 23 3.09 19.59 11.83
CA SER A 23 4.17 20.07 10.96
C SER A 23 3.73 21.29 10.15
N ASP A 24 4.69 22.13 9.74
CA ASP A 24 4.40 23.29 8.89
C ASP A 24 3.71 22.88 7.60
N ILE A 25 4.15 21.76 6.99
CA ILE A 25 3.58 21.23 5.74
C ILE A 25 2.14 20.73 5.95
N ALA A 26 1.81 20.14 7.10
CA ALA A 26 0.45 19.71 7.40
C ALA A 26 -0.51 20.91 7.53
N ASN A 27 0.00 22.04 8.06
CA ASN A 27 -0.77 23.27 8.22
C ASN A 27 -0.93 24.02 6.89
N ASP A 28 0.05 23.94 6.00
CA ASP A 28 0.03 24.53 4.67
C ASP A 28 0.74 23.62 3.66
N PRO A 29 0.02 22.67 3.04
CA PRO A 29 0.61 21.75 2.05
C PRO A 29 1.25 22.44 0.84
N ALA A 30 0.91 23.71 0.55
CA ALA A 30 1.48 24.44 -0.58
C ALA A 30 2.99 24.68 -0.40
N ILE A 31 3.48 24.74 0.85
CA ILE A 31 4.91 24.90 1.12
C ILE A 31 5.72 23.63 0.91
N ALA A 32 5.08 22.48 0.75
CA ALA A 32 5.79 21.20 0.60
C ALA A 32 6.82 21.24 -0.53
N SER A 33 6.47 21.84 -1.66
CA SER A 33 7.37 21.97 -2.82
C SER A 33 8.59 22.87 -2.56
N SER A 34 8.56 23.71 -1.54
CA SER A 34 9.70 24.57 -1.14
C SER A 34 10.65 23.89 -0.15
N LYS A 35 10.25 22.75 0.40
CA LYS A 35 11.04 21.97 1.36
C LYS A 35 11.94 20.98 0.64
N SER A 36 13.12 20.74 1.22
CA SER A 36 14.00 19.67 0.75
C SER A 36 13.32 18.31 0.93
N ALA A 37 13.74 17.33 0.14
CA ALA A 37 13.23 15.96 0.25
C ALA A 37 13.40 15.39 1.67
N GLN A 38 14.49 15.74 2.37
CA GLN A 38 14.71 15.29 3.75
C GLN A 38 13.72 15.92 4.72
N GLU A 39 13.42 17.22 4.61
CA GLU A 39 12.40 17.88 5.42
C GLU A 39 11.01 17.31 5.17
N GLN A 40 10.71 16.96 3.90
CA GLN A 40 9.46 16.27 3.56
C GLN A 40 9.40 14.90 4.22
N LEU A 41 10.45 14.07 4.13
CA LEU A 41 10.51 12.74 4.75
C LEU A 41 10.39 12.81 6.28
N ASP A 42 11.01 13.78 6.92
CA ASP A 42 10.93 13.98 8.36
C ASP A 42 9.52 14.43 8.82
N SER A 43 8.75 15.00 7.88
CA SER A 43 7.36 15.44 8.09
C SER A 43 6.31 14.40 7.64
N ILE A 44 6.72 13.22 7.20
CA ILE A 44 5.83 12.14 6.76
C ILE A 44 5.65 11.10 7.86
N GLU A 45 4.40 10.69 8.05
CA GLU A 45 4.02 9.45 8.73
C GLU A 45 3.44 8.47 7.71
N VAL A 46 3.76 7.19 7.91
CA VAL A 46 3.22 6.08 7.12
C VAL A 46 2.40 5.15 7.99
N CYS A 47 1.36 4.56 7.41
CA CYS A 47 0.46 3.64 8.06
C CYS A 47 0.92 2.20 7.84
N ILE A 48 1.08 1.44 8.90
CA ILE A 48 1.33 0.00 8.85
C ILE A 48 0.28 -0.76 9.65
N VAL A 49 -0.02 -1.98 9.23
CA VAL A 49 -1.06 -2.83 9.80
C VAL A 49 -0.45 -4.06 10.44
N HIS A 50 -1.00 -4.50 11.58
CA HIS A 50 -0.65 -5.76 12.23
C HIS A 50 -1.64 -6.85 11.88
N ARG A 51 -1.10 -7.98 11.40
CA ARG A 51 -1.89 -9.16 11.01
C ARG A 51 -1.73 -10.25 12.07
N PRO A 52 -2.74 -10.45 12.95
CA PRO A 52 -2.62 -11.37 14.09
C PRO A 52 -2.38 -12.84 13.66
N LYS A 53 -2.95 -13.25 12.53
CA LYS A 53 -2.74 -14.61 11.99
C LYS A 53 -1.27 -14.95 11.77
N TYR A 54 -0.45 -13.97 11.40
CA TYR A 54 0.97 -14.14 11.08
C TYR A 54 1.89 -13.52 12.14
N ASP A 55 1.30 -12.75 13.07
CA ASP A 55 2.02 -11.96 14.07
C ASP A 55 3.09 -11.08 13.41
N ASP A 56 2.68 -10.35 12.36
CA ASP A 56 3.59 -9.53 11.57
C ASP A 56 3.01 -8.14 11.27
N TRP A 57 3.91 -7.20 10.97
CA TRP A 57 3.64 -5.85 10.53
C TRP A 57 3.95 -5.71 9.04
N SER A 58 3.01 -5.21 8.28
CA SER A 58 3.16 -5.06 6.82
C SER A 58 2.39 -3.84 6.28
N TRP A 59 2.58 -3.58 4.99
CA TRP A 59 1.76 -2.62 4.25
C TRP A 59 0.36 -3.19 4.00
N PRO A 60 -0.69 -2.34 4.05
CA PRO A 60 -2.05 -2.77 3.69
C PRO A 60 -2.09 -3.23 2.23
N LYS A 61 -2.61 -4.44 2.00
CA LYS A 61 -2.68 -5.10 0.69
C LYS A 61 -3.52 -6.35 0.73
N GLY A 62 -4.18 -6.64 -0.35
CA GLY A 62 -4.88 -7.91 -0.48
C GLY A 62 -5.01 -8.41 -1.92
N LYS A 63 -5.78 -9.47 -2.11
CA LYS A 63 -5.95 -10.14 -3.39
C LYS A 63 -6.94 -9.40 -4.26
N LEU A 64 -6.74 -9.46 -5.59
CA LEU A 64 -7.74 -9.01 -6.54
C LEU A 64 -8.98 -9.90 -6.47
N GLU A 65 -10.14 -9.27 -6.56
CA GLU A 65 -11.41 -9.94 -6.82
C GLU A 65 -11.57 -10.25 -8.32
N GLN A 66 -12.60 -11.01 -8.66
CA GLN A 66 -12.88 -11.36 -10.05
C GLN A 66 -13.22 -10.11 -10.87
N ASN A 67 -12.52 -9.91 -11.97
CA ASN A 67 -12.65 -8.75 -12.87
C ASN A 67 -12.24 -7.40 -12.24
N GLU A 68 -11.51 -7.42 -11.13
CA GLU A 68 -10.99 -6.22 -10.50
C GLU A 68 -9.64 -5.80 -11.11
N THR A 69 -9.40 -4.50 -11.23
CA THR A 69 -8.08 -3.99 -11.61
C THR A 69 -7.21 -3.82 -10.37
N HIS A 70 -5.88 -3.87 -10.53
CA HIS A 70 -4.96 -3.66 -9.42
C HIS A 70 -5.18 -2.32 -8.70
N ARG A 71 -5.53 -1.25 -9.41
CA ARG A 71 -5.80 0.07 -8.79
C ARG A 71 -7.07 0.04 -7.95
N HIS A 72 -8.12 -0.63 -8.40
CA HIS A 72 -9.35 -0.82 -7.62
C HIS A 72 -9.08 -1.67 -6.38
N ALA A 73 -8.41 -2.81 -6.56
CA ALA A 73 -8.01 -3.66 -5.44
C ALA A 73 -7.17 -2.89 -4.40
N ALA A 74 -6.20 -2.08 -4.84
CA ALA A 74 -5.41 -1.27 -3.92
C ALA A 74 -6.26 -0.30 -3.07
N VAL A 75 -7.21 0.42 -3.70
CA VAL A 75 -8.11 1.33 -2.98
C VAL A 75 -9.00 0.58 -2.02
N ARG A 76 -9.62 -0.54 -2.46
CA ARG A 76 -10.50 -1.37 -1.64
C ARG A 76 -9.77 -1.96 -0.45
N GLU A 77 -8.67 -2.69 -0.69
CA GLU A 77 -7.90 -3.38 0.35
C GLU A 77 -7.30 -2.41 1.38
N ILE A 78 -6.75 -1.28 0.92
CA ILE A 78 -6.28 -0.24 1.85
C ILE A 78 -7.45 0.27 2.71
N GLY A 79 -8.60 0.53 2.09
CA GLY A 79 -9.80 0.96 2.79
C GLY A 79 -10.27 -0.05 3.82
N GLU A 80 -10.33 -1.33 3.46
CA GLU A 80 -10.75 -2.45 4.33
C GLU A 80 -9.81 -2.62 5.52
N GLU A 81 -8.49 -2.70 5.26
CA GLU A 81 -7.49 -2.94 6.31
C GLU A 81 -7.23 -1.72 7.20
N THR A 82 -7.34 -0.48 6.68
CA THR A 82 -7.07 0.74 7.46
C THR A 82 -8.33 1.45 7.95
N GLY A 83 -9.49 1.12 7.39
CA GLY A 83 -10.76 1.81 7.66
C GLY A 83 -10.81 3.23 7.11
N SER A 84 -9.87 3.61 6.24
CA SER A 84 -9.78 4.96 5.67
C SER A 84 -9.84 4.94 4.15
N PRO A 85 -10.76 5.69 3.53
CA PRO A 85 -10.75 5.87 2.10
C PRO A 85 -9.47 6.61 1.68
N VAL A 86 -8.92 6.22 0.52
CA VAL A 86 -7.64 6.75 0.03
C VAL A 86 -7.71 7.15 -1.43
N LYS A 87 -6.88 8.12 -1.81
CA LYS A 87 -6.51 8.40 -3.19
C LYS A 87 -5.15 7.80 -3.50
N LEU A 88 -5.02 7.12 -4.65
CA LEU A 88 -3.73 6.62 -5.11
C LEU A 88 -2.92 7.74 -5.76
N GLY A 89 -1.67 7.83 -5.38
CA GLY A 89 -0.65 8.67 -5.98
C GLY A 89 0.23 7.88 -6.97
N PRO A 90 1.53 8.21 -7.05
CA PRO A 90 2.49 7.52 -7.92
C PRO A 90 2.58 6.02 -7.65
N TYR A 91 2.77 5.25 -8.72
CA TYR A 91 3.15 3.85 -8.63
C TYR A 91 4.53 3.72 -8.00
N LEU A 92 4.70 2.71 -7.13
CA LEU A 92 5.96 2.41 -6.47
C LEU A 92 6.69 1.27 -7.17
N CYS A 93 6.22 0.06 -6.95
CA CYS A 93 6.88 -1.14 -7.44
C CYS A 93 5.92 -2.33 -7.47
N GLU A 94 6.40 -3.42 -8.05
CA GLU A 94 5.82 -4.75 -7.92
C GLU A 94 6.78 -5.64 -7.12
N VAL A 95 6.20 -6.58 -6.39
CA VAL A 95 6.94 -7.56 -5.59
C VAL A 95 6.37 -8.95 -5.86
N GLU A 96 7.24 -9.89 -6.19
CA GLU A 96 6.88 -11.28 -6.41
C GLU A 96 7.58 -12.18 -5.40
N TYR A 97 6.82 -13.07 -4.76
CA TYR A 97 7.38 -14.05 -3.84
C TYR A 97 6.57 -15.35 -3.83
N PRO A 98 7.25 -16.52 -3.58
CA PRO A 98 6.55 -17.78 -3.50
C PRO A 98 5.59 -17.81 -2.31
N LEU A 99 4.37 -18.33 -2.53
CA LEU A 99 3.45 -18.66 -1.45
C LEU A 99 3.91 -19.97 -0.83
N SER A 100 4.38 -19.95 0.41
CA SER A 100 4.56 -21.16 1.18
C SER A 100 3.19 -21.79 1.44
N GLU A 101 3.08 -23.12 1.28
CA GLU A 101 1.92 -23.87 1.76
C GLU A 101 1.66 -23.51 3.23
N GLU A 102 0.40 -23.26 3.59
CA GLU A 102 -0.04 -22.74 4.88
C GLU A 102 0.76 -23.34 6.07
N GLY A 103 1.48 -22.47 6.76
CA GLY A 103 2.02 -22.74 8.10
C GLY A 103 3.34 -23.52 8.19
N LYS A 104 3.96 -23.93 7.09
CA LYS A 104 5.30 -24.53 7.14
C LYS A 104 6.37 -23.48 6.88
N LYS A 105 7.13 -23.13 7.91
CA LYS A 105 8.42 -22.42 7.77
C LYS A 105 9.40 -23.34 7.04
N THR A 106 9.32 -23.44 5.72
CA THR A 106 10.33 -24.10 4.91
C THR A 106 11.39 -23.08 4.53
N ARG A 107 12.48 -23.09 5.31
CA ARG A 107 13.77 -22.58 4.84
C ARG A 107 14.14 -23.43 3.63
N HIS A 108 14.39 -22.77 2.49
CA HIS A 108 14.95 -23.36 1.28
C HIS A 108 14.09 -24.42 0.55
N SER A 109 13.07 -23.98 -0.17
CA SER A 109 12.63 -24.77 -1.31
C SER A 109 12.80 -23.90 -2.58
N HIS A 110 13.74 -24.29 -3.42
CA HIS A 110 13.81 -23.89 -4.83
C HIS A 110 12.74 -24.61 -5.64
N ASP A 111 11.54 -24.80 -5.07
CA ASP A 111 10.45 -25.46 -5.75
C ASP A 111 9.81 -24.47 -6.71
N CYS A 112 10.22 -24.56 -7.98
CA CYS A 112 9.65 -23.78 -9.08
C CYS A 112 8.17 -24.10 -9.38
N THR A 113 7.55 -25.04 -8.65
CA THR A 113 6.12 -25.40 -8.76
C THR A 113 5.25 -24.70 -7.72
N ALA A 114 5.83 -23.93 -6.79
CA ALA A 114 5.07 -23.19 -5.77
C ALA A 114 4.24 -22.07 -6.40
N ASP A 115 3.01 -21.91 -5.91
CA ASP A 115 2.18 -20.74 -6.23
C ASP A 115 2.94 -19.46 -5.84
N THR A 116 2.77 -18.40 -6.61
CA THR A 116 3.48 -17.13 -6.39
C THR A 116 2.47 -16.03 -6.12
N LYS A 117 2.76 -15.15 -5.18
CA LYS A 117 2.02 -13.91 -5.00
C LYS A 117 2.74 -12.78 -5.74
N HIS A 118 2.00 -12.08 -6.59
CA HIS A 118 2.46 -10.89 -7.31
C HIS A 118 1.65 -9.70 -6.79
N THR A 119 2.32 -8.70 -6.22
CA THR A 119 1.68 -7.56 -5.56
C THR A 119 2.20 -6.25 -6.12
N LEU A 120 1.29 -5.39 -6.56
CA LEU A 120 1.59 -4.04 -7.02
C LEU A 120 1.31 -3.03 -5.91
N TYR A 121 2.22 -2.05 -5.75
CA TYR A 121 2.14 -1.03 -4.71
C TYR A 121 2.11 0.39 -5.27
N TRP A 122 1.33 1.24 -4.60
CA TRP A 122 1.25 2.69 -4.87
C TRP A 122 1.51 3.50 -3.61
N MET A 123 1.89 4.76 -3.80
CA MET A 123 1.69 5.76 -2.76
C MET A 123 0.20 5.99 -2.61
N ALA A 124 -0.29 6.16 -1.38
CA ALA A 124 -1.70 6.44 -1.12
C ALA A 124 -1.84 7.48 -0.01
N GLN A 125 -2.81 8.37 -0.12
CA GLN A 125 -3.11 9.35 0.92
C GLN A 125 -4.55 9.19 1.39
N PRO A 126 -4.80 9.25 2.70
CA PRO A 126 -6.17 9.37 3.21
C PRO A 126 -6.85 10.59 2.61
N ILE A 127 -8.13 10.47 2.35
CA ILE A 127 -9.00 11.57 1.94
C ILE A 127 -9.98 11.89 3.06
N SER A 128 -10.45 13.15 3.09
CA SER A 128 -11.45 13.55 4.07
C SER A 128 -12.77 12.80 3.83
N ALA A 129 -13.60 12.70 4.86
CA ALA A 129 -14.93 12.08 4.72
C ALA A 129 -15.79 12.82 3.67
N ASP A 130 -15.65 14.14 3.59
CA ASP A 130 -16.40 14.97 2.63
C ASP A 130 -15.95 14.71 1.18
N ASP A 131 -14.64 14.56 0.95
CA ASP A 131 -14.10 14.17 -0.37
C ASP A 131 -14.39 12.71 -0.71
N ALA A 132 -14.55 11.85 0.30
CA ALA A 132 -14.86 10.43 0.15
C ALA A 132 -16.28 10.20 -0.40
N GLU A 133 -17.23 11.09 -0.12
CA GLU A 133 -18.62 10.93 -0.58
C GLU A 133 -18.69 10.78 -2.11
N HIS A 134 -17.91 11.56 -2.85
CA HIS A 134 -17.83 11.44 -4.31
C HIS A 134 -17.11 10.18 -4.80
N LEU A 135 -16.22 9.59 -3.98
CA LEU A 135 -15.53 8.34 -4.30
C LEU A 135 -16.38 7.12 -3.94
N LEU A 136 -17.23 7.21 -2.93
CA LEU A 136 -18.16 6.14 -2.57
C LEU A 136 -19.14 5.82 -3.71
N ASP A 137 -19.53 6.82 -4.49
CA ASP A 137 -20.35 6.63 -5.69
C ASP A 137 -19.64 5.81 -6.77
N ALA A 138 -18.30 5.90 -6.84
CA ALA A 138 -17.49 5.22 -7.86
C ALA A 138 -16.99 3.84 -7.42
N PHE A 139 -16.71 3.64 -6.14
CA PHE A 139 -16.08 2.43 -5.59
C PHE A 139 -16.95 1.67 -4.58
N GLY A 140 -18.11 2.20 -4.26
CA GLY A 140 -18.98 1.64 -3.22
C GLY A 140 -18.49 1.95 -1.80
N PRO A 141 -19.23 1.50 -0.78
CA PRO A 141 -18.87 1.72 0.62
C PRO A 141 -17.58 0.98 0.99
N VAL A 142 -16.74 1.63 1.77
CA VAL A 142 -15.55 0.97 2.35
C VAL A 142 -16.04 -0.07 3.37
N HIS A 143 -15.86 -1.34 3.03
CA HIS A 143 -16.07 -2.44 3.96
C HIS A 143 -14.83 -2.56 4.84
N ARG A 144 -15.00 -2.92 6.11
CA ARG A 144 -13.86 -3.25 6.97
C ARG A 144 -13.44 -4.68 6.72
N ALA A 145 -12.13 -4.94 6.83
CA ALA A 145 -11.57 -6.28 6.84
C ALA A 145 -12.31 -7.18 7.85
N ASP A 146 -12.33 -8.47 7.57
CA ASP A 146 -12.94 -9.44 8.46
C ASP A 146 -12.37 -9.38 9.88
N VAL A 147 -13.20 -9.66 10.87
CA VAL A 147 -12.80 -9.66 12.28
C VAL A 147 -11.63 -10.62 12.49
N GLY A 148 -10.49 -10.07 12.87
CA GLY A 148 -9.26 -10.85 13.13
C GLY A 148 -8.26 -10.89 11.96
N GLU A 149 -8.53 -10.25 10.83
CA GLU A 149 -7.55 -10.08 9.76
C GLU A 149 -6.52 -9.00 10.12
N ILE A 150 -6.99 -7.85 10.59
CA ILE A 150 -6.17 -6.75 11.12
C ILE A 150 -6.64 -6.44 12.54
N ASN A 151 -5.71 -6.39 13.50
CA ASN A 151 -6.04 -6.05 14.88
C ASN A 151 -5.43 -4.74 15.36
N ASP A 152 -4.42 -4.23 14.68
CA ASP A 152 -3.79 -2.96 15.04
C ASP A 152 -3.31 -2.19 13.81
N ILE A 153 -3.34 -0.85 13.92
CA ILE A 153 -2.97 0.08 12.87
C ILE A 153 -2.17 1.19 13.54
N VAL A 154 -0.96 1.44 13.05
CA VAL A 154 -0.10 2.50 13.60
C VAL A 154 0.39 3.45 12.52
N TRP A 155 0.43 4.72 12.90
CA TRP A 155 1.06 5.78 12.12
C TRP A 155 2.42 6.08 12.71
N VAL A 156 3.46 5.89 11.93
CA VAL A 156 4.83 6.03 12.40
C VAL A 156 5.69 6.78 11.39
N SER A 157 6.80 7.35 11.84
CA SER A 157 7.78 7.94 10.93
C SER A 157 8.34 6.88 9.98
N VAL A 158 8.84 7.32 8.81
CA VAL A 158 9.52 6.45 7.84
C VAL A 158 10.66 5.66 8.50
N ARG A 159 11.39 6.28 9.44
CA ARG A 159 12.48 5.64 10.18
C ARG A 159 12.00 4.53 11.11
N GLU A 160 10.88 4.73 11.79
CA GLU A 160 10.28 3.75 12.68
C GLU A 160 9.66 2.59 11.91
N ALA A 161 8.94 2.88 10.81
CA ALA A 161 8.38 1.87 9.93
C ALA A 161 9.44 0.85 9.50
N ARG A 162 10.65 1.31 9.12
CA ARG A 162 11.76 0.43 8.75
C ARG A 162 12.17 -0.57 9.84
N LYS A 163 11.97 -0.20 11.11
CA LYS A 163 12.31 -1.08 12.26
C LYS A 163 11.19 -2.07 12.56
N ILE A 164 9.94 -1.64 12.42
CA ILE A 164 8.74 -2.39 12.80
C ILE A 164 8.35 -3.40 11.71
N LEU A 165 8.45 -3.03 10.43
CA LEU A 165 8.12 -3.91 9.31
C LEU A 165 8.83 -5.26 9.44
N SER A 166 8.05 -6.34 9.34
CA SER A 166 8.52 -7.70 9.61
C SER A 166 9.27 -8.30 8.42
N HIS A 167 8.92 -7.94 7.18
CA HIS A 167 9.45 -8.55 5.97
C HIS A 167 10.48 -7.66 5.26
N SER A 168 11.51 -8.28 4.69
CA SER A 168 12.51 -7.55 3.87
C SER A 168 11.87 -6.90 2.66
N THR A 169 10.95 -7.57 1.99
CA THR A 169 10.21 -7.06 0.84
C THR A 169 9.44 -5.77 1.16
N ASP A 170 8.83 -5.68 2.35
CA ASP A 170 8.14 -4.47 2.80
C ASP A 170 9.12 -3.33 3.09
N LYS A 171 10.34 -3.66 3.57
CA LYS A 171 11.41 -2.67 3.77
C LYS A 171 12.00 -2.18 2.44
N ASP A 172 12.07 -3.05 1.44
CA ASP A 172 12.50 -2.70 0.09
C ASP A 172 11.45 -1.78 -0.59
N THR A 173 10.15 -2.08 -0.41
CA THR A 173 9.06 -1.19 -0.85
C THR A 173 9.14 0.18 -0.18
N LEU A 174 9.50 0.23 1.12
CA LEU A 174 9.73 1.51 1.82
C LEU A 174 10.92 2.28 1.22
N ALA A 175 11.97 1.60 0.81
CA ALA A 175 13.11 2.26 0.16
C ALA A 175 12.66 2.92 -1.17
N VAL A 176 11.88 2.21 -1.98
CA VAL A 176 11.29 2.78 -3.21
C VAL A 176 10.38 3.99 -2.91
N PHE A 177 9.61 3.94 -1.82
CA PHE A 177 8.81 5.09 -1.38
C PHE A 177 9.69 6.29 -1.04
N VAL A 178 10.80 6.10 -0.32
CA VAL A 178 11.76 7.16 0.02
C VAL A 178 12.34 7.77 -1.25
N ASP A 179 12.79 6.95 -2.20
CA ASP A 179 13.31 7.40 -3.48
C ASP A 179 12.25 8.20 -4.25
N ARG A 180 10.98 7.73 -4.24
CA ARG A 180 9.88 8.43 -4.89
C ARG A 180 9.59 9.80 -4.27
N VAL A 181 9.68 9.93 -2.93
CA VAL A 181 9.57 11.23 -2.25
C VAL A 181 10.72 12.15 -2.67
N GLN A 182 11.95 11.63 -2.76
CA GLN A 182 13.12 12.39 -3.22
C GLN A 182 12.97 12.90 -4.66
N GLU A 183 12.26 12.15 -5.51
CA GLU A 183 11.90 12.52 -6.87
C GLU A 183 10.71 13.50 -6.96
N GLY A 184 10.15 13.95 -5.82
CA GLY A 184 9.02 14.87 -5.76
C GLY A 184 7.64 14.17 -5.70
N GLY A 185 7.60 12.86 -5.47
CA GLY A 185 6.36 12.08 -5.44
C GLY A 185 5.35 12.52 -4.37
N ALA A 186 5.82 13.08 -3.25
CA ALA A 186 4.94 13.59 -2.19
C ALA A 186 4.20 14.89 -2.57
N THR A 187 4.69 15.62 -3.58
CA THR A 187 4.05 16.84 -4.10
C THR A 187 3.49 16.63 -5.51
N ALA A 188 3.55 15.41 -6.03
CA ALA A 188 3.05 15.10 -7.37
C ALA A 188 1.53 15.24 -7.45
N GLN A 189 1.06 15.82 -8.56
CA GLN A 189 -0.36 15.89 -8.89
C GLN A 189 -0.71 14.82 -9.92
N ASN A 190 -1.88 14.19 -9.74
CA ASN A 190 -2.39 13.25 -10.72
C ASN A 190 -3.10 14.01 -11.85
N LEU A 191 -2.69 13.79 -13.09
CA LEU A 191 -3.39 14.25 -14.28
C LEU A 191 -4.03 13.05 -14.97
N LEU A 192 -5.36 13.03 -15.04
CA LEU A 192 -6.11 12.02 -15.78
C LEU A 192 -6.49 12.58 -17.16
N ILE A 193 -5.94 11.98 -18.21
CA ILE A 193 -6.30 12.31 -19.59
C ILE A 193 -7.25 11.22 -20.10
N VAL A 194 -8.51 11.61 -20.38
CA VAL A 194 -9.52 10.69 -20.91
C VAL A 194 -9.74 11.01 -22.40
N ARG A 195 -9.58 9.99 -23.24
CA ARG A 195 -9.92 10.08 -24.67
C ARG A 195 -11.22 9.32 -24.91
N HIS A 196 -12.19 10.00 -25.50
CA HIS A 196 -13.39 9.35 -25.99
C HIS A 196 -13.03 8.41 -27.17
N ALA A 197 -13.34 7.13 -27.04
CA ALA A 197 -13.27 6.18 -28.15
C ALA A 197 -14.55 6.34 -28.99
N LYS A 198 -14.40 6.46 -30.33
CA LYS A 198 -15.53 6.39 -31.28
C LYS A 198 -15.88 4.93 -31.51
#